data_8326c14854db1099e552fa3531d9bbc5
#
_entry.id   8326c14854db1099e552fa3531d9bbc5
#
_cell.length_a   1.000
_cell.length_b   1.000
_cell.length_c   1.000
_cell.angle_alpha   90.00
_cell.angle_beta   90.00
_cell.angle_gamma   90.00
#
_symmetry.space_group_name_H-M   'P 1'
#
loop_
_entity.id
_entity.type
_entity.pdbx_description
1 polymer ?
#
loop_
_entity_poly.entity_id
_entity_poly.type
_entity_poly.pdbx_seq_one_letter_code
_entity_poly.pdbx_strand_id
1 'polypeptide(L)'
;MKKYYSMDLNQDSREASVQIYGDITSWPWMESDVSAYLLSKQIAALDVDTIHVYLNSYGGEVAEGWAIYNALRRHPAQIHTYADGFVCSIASVIFMAGTERTMSNVSALMIHNPWTYASGNAADLRKSAEELETLGELSAKSYLRYVNISEDELKEMLDAETWITPEAVRMGFATDIAEPEENGGISQSVRRRVFDRLTAAPAKSTAEAPAAPSGMDPEEIYESIKRRLAEDVKSWTREGGEACPVDLMKFLNAL
;
A
#
# COMPACT_ATOMS: atom_id res chain seq x y z
N MET A 1 -7.78 -1.99 -22.32
CA MET A 1 -7.94 -1.38 -20.98
C MET A 1 -6.86 -1.99 -20.13
N LYS A 2 -5.95 -1.19 -19.59
CA LYS A 2 -4.87 -1.71 -18.72
C LYS A 2 -5.51 -2.22 -17.42
N LYS A 3 -5.08 -3.40 -16.94
CA LYS A 3 -5.51 -3.95 -15.66
C LYS A 3 -4.51 -3.48 -14.60
N TYR A 4 -5.02 -2.96 -13.50
CA TYR A 4 -4.23 -2.41 -12.37
C TYR A 4 -4.11 -3.40 -11.21
N TYR A 5 -4.59 -4.62 -11.38
CA TYR A 5 -4.47 -5.74 -10.44
C TYR A 5 -4.47 -7.04 -11.26
N SER A 6 -3.92 -8.10 -10.69
CA SER A 6 -3.99 -9.44 -11.28
C SER A 6 -5.15 -10.22 -10.67
N MET A 7 -5.88 -10.92 -11.52
CA MET A 7 -6.90 -11.87 -11.10
C MET A 7 -6.77 -13.13 -11.94
N ASP A 8 -6.53 -14.24 -11.28
CA ASP A 8 -6.41 -15.55 -11.87
C ASP A 8 -7.54 -16.45 -11.38
N LEU A 9 -8.15 -17.21 -12.29
CA LEU A 9 -9.23 -18.12 -12.00
C LEU A 9 -8.78 -19.55 -12.28
N ASN A 10 -8.85 -20.40 -11.26
CA ASN A 10 -8.69 -21.83 -11.40
C ASN A 10 -10.09 -22.50 -11.42
N GLN A 11 -10.52 -22.93 -12.59
CA GLN A 11 -11.84 -23.53 -12.77
C GLN A 11 -11.94 -24.94 -12.17
N ASP A 12 -10.83 -25.67 -12.11
CA ASP A 12 -10.82 -27.04 -11.61
C ASP A 12 -10.97 -27.08 -10.08
N SER A 13 -10.34 -26.16 -9.36
CA SER A 13 -10.48 -26.03 -7.89
C SER A 13 -11.59 -25.07 -7.45
N ARG A 14 -12.23 -24.36 -8.37
CA ARG A 14 -13.23 -23.29 -8.08
C ARG A 14 -12.65 -22.21 -7.14
N GLU A 15 -11.44 -21.78 -7.42
CA GLU A 15 -10.72 -20.76 -6.64
C GLU A 15 -10.33 -19.59 -7.54
N ALA A 16 -10.30 -18.39 -6.97
CA ALA A 16 -9.78 -17.21 -7.63
C ALA A 16 -8.70 -16.56 -6.77
N SER A 17 -7.66 -16.05 -7.42
CA SER A 17 -6.61 -15.26 -6.78
C SER A 17 -6.70 -13.81 -7.24
N VAL A 18 -6.66 -12.89 -6.29
CA VAL A 18 -6.68 -11.44 -6.51
C VAL A 18 -5.44 -10.85 -5.86
N GLN A 19 -4.65 -10.10 -6.63
CA GLN A 19 -3.45 -9.43 -6.12
C GLN A 19 -3.69 -7.93 -6.09
N ILE A 20 -3.54 -7.31 -4.91
CA ILE A 20 -3.63 -5.86 -4.67
C ILE A 20 -2.23 -5.38 -4.29
N TYR A 21 -1.43 -5.01 -5.31
CA TYR A 21 -0.02 -4.67 -5.16
C TYR A 21 0.25 -3.25 -5.66
N GLY A 22 -0.39 -2.27 -5.07
CA GLY A 22 -0.22 -0.88 -5.44
C GLY A 22 -1.11 0.03 -4.61
N ASP A 23 -1.16 1.31 -4.96
CA ASP A 23 -1.98 2.28 -4.27
C ASP A 23 -3.48 2.08 -4.59
N ILE A 24 -4.31 2.28 -3.59
CA ILE A 24 -5.77 2.17 -3.69
C ILE A 24 -6.31 3.56 -3.97
N THR A 25 -6.78 3.78 -5.19
CA THR A 25 -7.16 5.13 -5.65
C THR A 25 -8.27 5.09 -6.69
N SER A 26 -9.12 6.11 -6.67
CA SER A 26 -10.14 6.35 -7.70
C SER A 26 -9.53 6.80 -9.04
N TRP A 27 -8.28 7.26 -9.02
CA TRP A 27 -7.55 7.75 -10.19
C TRP A 27 -6.20 7.06 -10.34
N PRO A 28 -6.15 5.83 -10.88
CA PRO A 28 -4.92 5.06 -11.00
C PRO A 28 -3.94 5.68 -12.01
N TRP A 29 -2.73 5.95 -11.57
CA TRP A 29 -1.62 6.50 -12.37
C TRP A 29 -0.63 5.43 -12.80
N MET A 30 -0.38 4.46 -11.92
CA MET A 30 0.52 3.34 -12.15
C MET A 30 -0.25 2.09 -12.58
N GLU A 31 0.43 1.15 -13.25
CA GLU A 31 -0.20 -0.12 -13.63
C GLU A 31 -0.54 -1.01 -12.43
N SER A 32 0.05 -0.71 -11.26
CA SER A 32 -0.21 -1.41 -10.00
C SER A 32 -1.37 -0.83 -9.20
N ASP A 33 -1.81 0.39 -9.50
CA ASP A 33 -2.84 1.07 -8.72
C ASP A 33 -4.21 0.40 -8.89
N VAL A 34 -5.01 0.40 -7.82
CA VAL A 34 -6.27 -0.36 -7.75
C VAL A 34 -7.45 0.58 -7.55
N SER A 35 -8.41 0.51 -8.45
CA SER A 35 -9.71 1.18 -8.32
C SER A 35 -10.80 0.20 -7.89
N ALA A 36 -11.58 0.59 -6.89
CA ALA A 36 -12.67 -0.21 -6.38
C ALA A 36 -13.76 -0.49 -7.41
N TYR A 37 -14.00 0.43 -8.33
CA TYR A 37 -15.06 0.25 -9.34
C TYR A 37 -14.84 -0.99 -10.19
N LEU A 38 -13.64 -1.14 -10.74
CA LEU A 38 -13.32 -2.29 -11.60
C LEU A 38 -13.19 -3.58 -10.80
N LEU A 39 -12.46 -3.52 -9.68
CA LEU A 39 -12.21 -4.70 -8.85
C LEU A 39 -13.49 -5.23 -8.23
N SER A 40 -14.34 -4.39 -7.65
CA SER A 40 -15.61 -4.82 -7.05
C SER A 40 -16.55 -5.47 -8.08
N LYS A 41 -16.57 -4.95 -9.31
CA LYS A 41 -17.36 -5.54 -10.40
C LYS A 41 -16.85 -6.92 -10.80
N GLN A 42 -15.54 -7.11 -10.82
CA GLN A 42 -14.95 -8.41 -11.17
C GLN A 42 -15.13 -9.42 -10.04
N ILE A 43 -14.92 -9.01 -8.77
CA ILE A 43 -15.22 -9.85 -7.60
C ILE A 43 -16.67 -10.34 -7.66
N ALA A 44 -17.63 -9.44 -7.90
CA ALA A 44 -19.03 -9.79 -7.97
C ALA A 44 -19.41 -10.74 -9.12
N ALA A 45 -18.57 -10.85 -10.14
CA ALA A 45 -18.78 -11.73 -11.29
C ALA A 45 -18.14 -13.12 -11.12
N LEU A 46 -17.38 -13.36 -10.04
CA LEU A 46 -16.79 -14.67 -9.77
C LEU A 46 -17.84 -15.68 -9.32
N ASP A 47 -17.77 -16.88 -9.88
CA ASP A 47 -18.51 -18.06 -9.43
C ASP A 47 -17.51 -19.09 -8.92
N VAL A 48 -17.05 -18.89 -7.67
CA VAL A 48 -16.01 -19.68 -7.02
C VAL A 48 -16.37 -19.96 -5.57
N ASP A 49 -15.71 -20.94 -4.97
CA ASP A 49 -15.91 -21.32 -3.58
C ASP A 49 -14.94 -20.57 -2.65
N THR A 50 -13.77 -20.18 -3.16
CA THR A 50 -12.75 -19.45 -2.40
C THR A 50 -12.15 -18.31 -3.22
N ILE A 51 -11.91 -17.17 -2.57
CA ILE A 51 -11.16 -16.04 -3.12
C ILE A 51 -9.94 -15.79 -2.23
N HIS A 52 -8.75 -15.94 -2.81
CA HIS A 52 -7.47 -15.62 -2.19
C HIS A 52 -7.08 -14.19 -2.55
N VAL A 53 -6.90 -13.32 -1.56
CA VAL A 53 -6.55 -11.91 -1.76
C VAL A 53 -5.16 -11.65 -1.21
N TYR A 54 -4.21 -11.43 -2.09
CA TYR A 54 -2.82 -11.13 -1.76
C TYR A 54 -2.59 -9.63 -1.73
N LEU A 55 -2.03 -9.12 -0.65
CA LEU A 55 -1.89 -7.69 -0.39
C LEU A 55 -0.43 -7.29 -0.18
N ASN A 56 -0.04 -6.24 -0.91
CA ASN A 56 1.17 -5.49 -0.67
C ASN A 56 0.96 -4.04 -1.15
N SER A 57 0.47 -3.19 -0.25
CA SER A 57 0.00 -1.85 -0.56
C SER A 57 0.24 -0.91 0.62
N TYR A 58 0.61 0.33 0.32
CA TYR A 58 0.67 1.39 1.33
C TYR A 58 -0.70 1.96 1.69
N GLY A 59 -1.78 1.53 1.03
CA GLY A 59 -3.13 2.02 1.25
C GLY A 59 -3.56 3.03 0.20
N GLY A 60 -4.24 4.09 0.60
CA GLY A 60 -4.74 5.13 -0.29
C GLY A 60 -6.09 5.69 0.12
N GLU A 61 -7.01 5.86 -0.83
CA GLU A 61 -8.32 6.47 -0.59
C GLU A 61 -9.24 5.58 0.23
N VAL A 62 -9.70 6.09 1.37
CA VAL A 62 -10.55 5.35 2.32
C VAL A 62 -11.83 4.82 1.65
N ALA A 63 -12.48 5.65 0.83
CA ALA A 63 -13.73 5.27 0.15
C ALA A 63 -13.54 4.09 -0.80
N GLU A 64 -12.43 4.08 -1.56
CA GLU A 64 -12.07 2.98 -2.47
C GLU A 64 -11.80 1.69 -1.69
N GLY A 65 -11.00 1.78 -0.61
CA GLY A 65 -10.70 0.61 0.21
C GLY A 65 -11.93 0.01 0.90
N TRP A 66 -12.83 0.85 1.41
CA TRP A 66 -14.10 0.36 1.96
C TRP A 66 -14.99 -0.32 0.92
N ALA A 67 -15.02 0.21 -0.31
CA ALA A 67 -15.78 -0.41 -1.38
C ALA A 67 -15.24 -1.81 -1.72
N ILE A 68 -13.91 -1.99 -1.76
CA ILE A 68 -13.26 -3.29 -1.96
C ILE A 68 -13.55 -4.23 -0.77
N TYR A 69 -13.34 -3.76 0.47
CA TYR A 69 -13.66 -4.52 1.68
C TYR A 69 -15.09 -5.03 1.66
N ASN A 70 -16.06 -4.15 1.38
CA ASN A 70 -17.47 -4.51 1.35
C ASN A 70 -17.81 -5.44 0.17
N ALA A 71 -17.13 -5.32 -0.98
CA ALA A 71 -17.32 -6.23 -2.10
C ALA A 71 -16.91 -7.67 -1.73
N LEU A 72 -15.73 -7.82 -1.11
CA LEU A 72 -15.25 -9.11 -0.59
C LEU A 72 -16.20 -9.67 0.47
N ARG A 73 -16.62 -8.84 1.42
CA ARG A 73 -17.51 -9.28 2.52
C ARG A 73 -18.91 -9.68 2.07
N ARG A 74 -19.39 -9.17 0.93
CA ARG A 74 -20.71 -9.56 0.37
C ARG A 74 -20.63 -10.79 -0.52
N HIS A 75 -19.43 -11.19 -0.94
CA HIS A 75 -19.27 -12.35 -1.80
C HIS A 75 -19.62 -13.65 -1.04
N PRO A 76 -20.31 -14.63 -1.68
CA PRO A 76 -20.66 -15.89 -1.02
C PRO A 76 -19.46 -16.83 -0.78
N ALA A 77 -18.37 -16.67 -1.52
CA ALA A 77 -17.16 -17.46 -1.37
C ALA A 77 -16.46 -17.22 -0.02
N GLN A 78 -15.63 -18.17 0.39
CA GLN A 78 -14.70 -17.98 1.50
C GLN A 78 -13.64 -16.95 1.08
N ILE A 79 -13.36 -15.99 1.93
CA ILE A 79 -12.33 -14.96 1.66
C ILE A 79 -11.13 -15.26 2.52
N HIS A 80 -9.99 -15.55 1.87
CA HIS A 80 -8.69 -15.72 2.49
C HIS A 80 -7.80 -14.55 2.09
N THR A 81 -7.25 -13.82 3.05
CA THR A 81 -6.38 -12.68 2.78
C THR A 81 -4.96 -12.97 3.22
N TYR A 82 -4.01 -12.50 2.45
CA TYR A 82 -2.58 -12.74 2.65
C TYR A 82 -1.83 -11.41 2.68
N ALA A 83 -1.06 -11.17 3.73
CA ALA A 83 -0.12 -10.07 3.78
C ALA A 83 1.24 -10.54 3.26
N ASP A 84 1.57 -10.17 2.01
CA ASP A 84 2.80 -10.60 1.33
C ASP A 84 3.99 -9.65 1.57
N GLY A 85 3.70 -8.45 2.05
CA GLY A 85 4.70 -7.42 2.32
C GLY A 85 4.12 -6.37 3.25
N PHE A 86 4.17 -5.11 2.85
CA PHE A 86 3.49 -4.05 3.59
C PHE A 86 1.99 -4.02 3.28
N VAL A 87 1.18 -3.98 4.32
CA VAL A 87 -0.28 -3.84 4.22
C VAL A 87 -0.68 -2.71 5.15
N CYS A 88 -0.66 -1.48 4.60
CA CYS A 88 -0.76 -0.28 5.40
C CYS A 88 -2.08 0.46 5.22
N SER A 89 -2.49 1.22 6.24
CA SER A 89 -3.62 2.13 6.15
C SER A 89 -4.89 1.39 5.68
N ILE A 90 -5.60 1.89 4.70
CA ILE A 90 -6.84 1.29 4.20
C ILE A 90 -6.65 -0.11 3.61
N ALA A 91 -5.42 -0.48 3.18
CA ALA A 91 -5.13 -1.86 2.76
C ALA A 91 -5.24 -2.85 3.94
N SER A 92 -4.92 -2.43 5.16
CA SER A 92 -5.09 -3.26 6.36
C SER A 92 -6.57 -3.48 6.69
N VAL A 93 -7.44 -2.53 6.38
CA VAL A 93 -8.90 -2.73 6.44
C VAL A 93 -9.36 -3.78 5.42
N ILE A 94 -8.82 -3.76 4.18
CA ILE A 94 -9.14 -4.78 3.18
C ILE A 94 -8.65 -6.16 3.66
N PHE A 95 -7.48 -6.24 4.29
CA PHE A 95 -6.98 -7.49 4.88
C PHE A 95 -7.95 -8.09 5.89
N MET A 96 -8.65 -7.25 6.68
CA MET A 96 -9.67 -7.69 7.62
C MET A 96 -10.96 -8.22 6.95
N ALA A 97 -11.08 -8.18 5.63
CA ALA A 97 -12.21 -8.81 4.95
C ALA A 97 -12.14 -10.35 4.99
N GLY A 98 -10.94 -10.92 5.13
CA GLY A 98 -10.72 -12.36 5.21
C GLY A 98 -11.30 -12.98 6.48
N THR A 99 -11.89 -14.16 6.33
CA THR A 99 -12.20 -15.07 7.46
C THR A 99 -10.94 -15.78 7.93
N GLU A 100 -10.07 -16.11 6.98
CA GLU A 100 -8.69 -16.52 7.21
C GLU A 100 -7.76 -15.38 6.76
N ARG A 101 -6.83 -15.01 7.61
CA ARG A 101 -5.93 -13.87 7.43
C ARG A 101 -4.53 -14.31 7.76
N THR A 102 -3.75 -14.58 6.72
CA THR A 102 -2.39 -15.10 6.86
C THR A 102 -1.37 -13.99 6.66
N MET A 103 -0.42 -13.86 7.55
CA MET A 103 0.73 -12.98 7.37
C MET A 103 1.95 -13.79 6.96
N SER A 104 2.70 -13.33 5.97
CA SER A 104 4.05 -13.85 5.73
C SER A 104 4.96 -13.49 6.90
N ASN A 105 5.90 -14.36 7.26
CA ASN A 105 6.85 -14.11 8.36
C ASN A 105 7.73 -12.87 8.16
N VAL A 106 7.75 -12.30 6.96
CA VAL A 106 8.44 -11.04 6.59
C VAL A 106 7.46 -9.98 6.07
N SER A 107 6.27 -9.95 6.59
CA SER A 107 5.26 -8.93 6.29
C SER A 107 4.94 -8.06 7.50
N ALA A 108 4.27 -6.95 7.30
CA ALA A 108 3.79 -6.10 8.37
C ALA A 108 2.48 -5.40 7.98
N LEU A 109 1.56 -5.30 8.94
CA LEU A 109 0.44 -4.37 8.85
C LEU A 109 0.86 -3.03 9.46
N MET A 110 0.30 -1.94 8.95
CA MET A 110 0.38 -0.63 9.60
C MET A 110 -1.01 -0.04 9.69
N ILE A 111 -1.42 0.29 10.90
CA ILE A 111 -2.72 0.88 11.17
C ILE A 111 -2.57 2.29 11.71
N HIS A 112 -3.39 3.19 11.24
CA HIS A 112 -3.45 4.57 11.70
C HIS A 112 -4.83 5.19 11.41
N ASN A 113 -5.09 6.35 12.01
CA ASN A 113 -6.28 7.12 11.71
C ASN A 113 -6.24 7.70 10.29
N PRO A 114 -7.39 7.88 9.63
CA PRO A 114 -7.46 8.58 8.35
C PRO A 114 -6.96 10.02 8.50
N TRP A 115 -6.31 10.52 7.46
CA TRP A 115 -5.79 11.88 7.43
C TRP A 115 -6.13 12.57 6.12
N THR A 116 -6.13 13.89 6.12
CA THR A 116 -6.35 14.71 4.93
C THR A 116 -5.61 16.03 5.01
N TYR A 117 -5.49 16.70 3.87
CA TYR A 117 -5.13 18.11 3.82
C TYR A 117 -6.40 18.94 3.81
N ALA A 118 -6.54 19.84 4.77
CA ALA A 118 -7.67 20.74 4.88
C ALA A 118 -7.22 22.20 4.97
N SER A 119 -7.95 23.09 4.32
CA SER A 119 -7.75 24.54 4.38
C SER A 119 -9.09 25.24 4.46
N GLY A 120 -9.15 26.35 5.21
CA GLY A 120 -10.38 27.10 5.38
C GLY A 120 -10.35 27.93 6.65
N ASN A 121 -11.49 28.46 7.04
CA ASN A 121 -11.66 29.14 8.33
C ASN A 121 -11.77 28.13 9.48
N ALA A 122 -11.85 28.62 10.72
CA ALA A 122 -11.88 27.76 11.91
C ALA A 122 -13.09 26.80 11.95
N ALA A 123 -14.23 27.17 11.35
CA ALA A 123 -15.40 26.29 11.28
C ALA A 123 -15.17 25.17 10.25
N ASP A 124 -14.58 25.49 9.09
CA ASP A 124 -14.27 24.50 8.06
C ASP A 124 -13.27 23.44 8.57
N LEU A 125 -12.23 23.88 9.29
CA LEU A 125 -11.22 22.98 9.84
C LEU A 125 -11.80 22.06 10.94
N ARG A 126 -12.70 22.58 11.81
CA ARG A 126 -13.38 21.74 12.80
C ARG A 126 -14.26 20.68 12.14
N LYS A 127 -15.01 21.10 11.11
CA LYS A 127 -15.84 20.17 10.34
C LYS A 127 -14.99 19.05 9.71
N SER A 128 -13.85 19.38 9.10
CA SER A 128 -12.94 18.36 8.55
C SER A 128 -12.40 17.42 9.62
N ALA A 129 -12.12 17.91 10.83
CA ALA A 129 -11.70 17.07 11.94
C ALA A 129 -12.81 16.10 12.36
N GLU A 130 -14.05 16.56 12.52
CA GLU A 130 -15.22 15.72 12.84
C GLU A 130 -15.48 14.65 11.77
N GLU A 131 -15.30 15.01 10.49
CA GLU A 131 -15.40 14.06 9.38
C GLU A 131 -14.33 12.97 9.49
N LEU A 132 -13.07 13.33 9.78
CA LEU A 132 -11.98 12.36 9.97
C LEU A 132 -12.21 11.44 11.17
N GLU A 133 -12.70 11.97 12.30
CA GLU A 133 -13.07 11.17 13.46
C GLU A 133 -14.14 10.12 13.08
N THR A 134 -15.17 10.54 12.34
CA THR A 134 -16.22 9.62 11.85
C THR A 134 -15.65 8.53 10.95
N LEU A 135 -14.73 8.86 10.03
CA LEU A 135 -14.07 7.89 9.16
C LEU A 135 -13.18 6.92 9.97
N GLY A 136 -12.51 7.43 11.00
CA GLY A 136 -11.69 6.64 11.91
C GLY A 136 -12.52 5.59 12.66
N GLU A 137 -13.66 6.01 13.26
CA GLU A 137 -14.58 5.12 13.94
C GLU A 137 -15.15 4.02 13.02
N LEU A 138 -15.48 4.38 11.77
CA LEU A 138 -15.97 3.40 10.80
C LEU A 138 -14.88 2.40 10.40
N SER A 139 -13.65 2.85 10.23
CA SER A 139 -12.50 1.98 9.94
C SER A 139 -12.20 1.05 11.11
N ALA A 140 -12.25 1.55 12.35
CA ALA A 140 -12.03 0.76 13.56
C ALA A 140 -12.98 -0.44 13.68
N LYS A 141 -14.23 -0.31 13.22
CA LYS A 141 -15.21 -1.42 13.22
C LYS A 141 -14.75 -2.63 12.40
N SER A 142 -13.90 -2.46 11.40
CA SER A 142 -13.35 -3.56 10.62
C SER A 142 -12.39 -4.41 11.44
N TYR A 143 -11.59 -3.78 12.30
CA TYR A 143 -10.64 -4.45 13.19
C TYR A 143 -11.35 -5.08 14.38
N LEU A 144 -12.21 -4.33 15.07
CA LEU A 144 -12.95 -4.77 16.28
C LEU A 144 -13.77 -6.05 16.07
N ARG A 145 -14.05 -6.40 14.82
CA ARG A 145 -14.72 -7.65 14.48
C ARG A 145 -13.90 -8.89 14.87
N TYR A 146 -12.58 -8.79 14.87
CA TYR A 146 -11.70 -9.94 14.97
C TYR A 146 -10.59 -9.81 16.03
N VAL A 147 -10.23 -8.58 16.40
CA VAL A 147 -9.13 -8.36 17.36
C VAL A 147 -9.54 -8.76 18.78
N ASN A 148 -8.55 -9.22 19.56
CA ASN A 148 -8.71 -9.65 20.94
C ASN A 148 -8.26 -8.57 21.94
N ILE A 149 -8.22 -7.30 21.50
CA ILE A 149 -7.87 -6.14 22.30
C ILE A 149 -9.09 -5.26 22.51
N SER A 150 -9.05 -4.37 23.49
CA SER A 150 -10.13 -3.44 23.77
C SER A 150 -10.23 -2.36 22.68
N GLU A 151 -11.40 -1.70 22.61
CA GLU A 151 -11.59 -0.56 21.70
C GLU A 151 -10.63 0.59 22.04
N ASP A 152 -10.40 0.85 23.33
CA ASP A 152 -9.47 1.90 23.77
C ASP A 152 -8.03 1.58 23.36
N GLU A 153 -7.58 0.33 23.51
CA GLU A 153 -6.26 -0.12 23.08
C GLU A 153 -6.10 -0.02 21.57
N LEU A 154 -7.13 -0.42 20.78
CA LEU A 154 -7.12 -0.24 19.34
C LEU A 154 -7.01 1.24 18.96
N LYS A 155 -7.73 2.12 19.65
CA LYS A 155 -7.68 3.56 19.42
C LYS A 155 -6.29 4.13 19.68
N GLU A 156 -5.66 3.74 20.79
CA GLU A 156 -4.27 4.13 21.10
C GLU A 156 -3.30 3.65 20.00
N MET A 157 -3.50 2.44 19.47
CA MET A 157 -2.69 1.91 18.37
C MET A 157 -2.88 2.71 17.07
N LEU A 158 -4.11 3.10 16.76
CA LEU A 158 -4.42 3.93 15.58
C LEU A 158 -3.81 5.33 15.70
N ASP A 159 -3.89 5.94 16.88
CA ASP A 159 -3.31 7.26 17.19
C ASP A 159 -1.77 7.23 17.10
N ALA A 160 -1.15 6.11 17.44
CA ALA A 160 0.30 5.91 17.46
C ALA A 160 0.89 5.44 16.10
N GLU A 161 0.08 5.29 15.06
CA GLU A 161 0.53 4.75 13.75
C GLU A 161 1.28 3.41 13.93
N THR A 162 0.59 2.42 14.47
CA THR A 162 1.23 1.18 14.93
C THR A 162 1.53 0.21 13.79
N TRP A 163 2.78 -0.28 13.80
CA TRP A 163 3.21 -1.41 12.97
C TRP A 163 2.97 -2.72 13.71
N ILE A 164 2.28 -3.64 13.06
CA ILE A 164 1.88 -4.94 13.58
C ILE A 164 2.65 -6.01 12.81
N THR A 165 3.50 -6.73 13.52
CA THR A 165 4.32 -7.83 12.98
C THR A 165 3.57 -9.16 13.07
N PRO A 166 4.04 -10.24 12.40
CA PRO A 166 3.43 -11.56 12.51
C PRO A 166 3.28 -12.08 13.95
N GLU A 167 4.17 -11.68 14.89
CA GLU A 167 4.05 -12.06 16.30
C GLU A 167 2.77 -11.55 16.95
N ALA A 168 2.15 -10.50 16.39
CA ALA A 168 0.89 -9.93 16.87
C ALA A 168 -0.38 -10.71 16.45
N VAL A 169 -0.23 -11.91 15.87
CA VAL A 169 -1.38 -12.83 15.59
C VAL A 169 -2.24 -13.03 16.83
N ARG A 170 -1.64 -13.07 18.02
CA ARG A 170 -2.37 -13.17 19.31
C ARG A 170 -3.33 -12.01 19.55
N MET A 171 -3.11 -10.86 18.93
CA MET A 171 -4.03 -9.71 18.99
C MET A 171 -5.25 -9.89 18.08
N GLY A 172 -5.28 -10.93 17.24
CA GLY A 172 -6.40 -11.27 16.37
C GLY A 172 -6.42 -10.54 15.03
N PHE A 173 -5.39 -9.75 14.69
CA PHE A 173 -5.28 -9.14 13.36
C PHE A 173 -5.09 -10.19 12.27
N ALA A 174 -4.32 -11.22 12.53
CA ALA A 174 -4.18 -12.38 11.64
C ALA A 174 -4.67 -13.66 12.33
N THR A 175 -4.91 -14.70 11.54
CA THR A 175 -5.28 -16.04 12.01
C THR A 175 -4.10 -16.99 11.97
N ASP A 176 -3.14 -16.74 11.07
CA ASP A 176 -2.01 -17.62 10.84
C ASP A 176 -0.78 -16.86 10.32
N ILE A 177 0.39 -17.52 10.40
CA ILE A 177 1.65 -17.04 9.85
C ILE A 177 2.13 -18.08 8.83
N ALA A 178 2.29 -17.65 7.58
CA ALA A 178 2.91 -18.48 6.56
C ALA A 178 4.44 -18.47 6.75
N GLU A 179 4.99 -19.60 7.11
CA GLU A 179 6.43 -19.81 7.02
C GLU A 179 6.81 -20.18 5.58
N PRO A 180 7.98 -19.76 5.08
CA PRO A 180 8.44 -20.19 3.77
C PRO A 180 8.59 -21.71 3.79
N GLU A 181 7.94 -22.40 2.88
CA GLU A 181 8.15 -23.84 2.70
C GLU A 181 9.63 -24.09 2.38
N GLU A 182 10.29 -24.91 3.18
CA GLU A 182 11.69 -25.31 2.95
C GLU A 182 11.88 -26.13 1.66
N ASN A 183 10.78 -26.59 1.05
CA ASN A 183 10.75 -27.44 -0.14
C ASN A 183 9.83 -26.90 -1.23
N GLY A 184 10.02 -25.69 -1.65
CA GLY A 184 9.24 -25.13 -2.74
C GLY A 184 10.06 -24.97 -4.00
N GLY A 185 9.56 -25.49 -5.09
CA GLY A 185 10.05 -25.16 -6.42
C GLY A 185 10.08 -23.63 -6.61
N ILE A 186 11.04 -23.17 -7.34
CA ILE A 186 11.48 -21.81 -7.65
C ILE A 186 10.32 -20.84 -7.91
N SER A 187 9.79 -20.22 -6.86
CA SER A 187 9.08 -18.94 -6.96
C SER A 187 9.70 -17.95 -5.97
N GLN A 188 10.97 -17.65 -6.18
CA GLN A 188 11.58 -16.52 -5.51
C GLN A 188 11.11 -15.26 -6.22
N SER A 189 10.18 -14.52 -5.61
CA SER A 189 9.84 -13.18 -6.07
C SER A 189 11.12 -12.34 -6.16
N VAL A 190 11.20 -11.46 -7.14
CA VAL A 190 12.33 -10.52 -7.30
C VAL A 190 12.55 -9.73 -6.01
N ARG A 191 11.50 -9.49 -5.22
CA ARG A 191 11.53 -8.84 -3.91
C ARG A 191 12.34 -9.59 -2.86
N ARG A 192 12.23 -10.92 -2.77
CA ARG A 192 13.05 -11.71 -1.86
C ARG A 192 14.53 -11.54 -2.19
N ARG A 193 14.89 -11.53 -3.47
CA ARG A 193 16.28 -11.27 -3.89
C ARG A 193 16.77 -9.87 -3.54
N VAL A 194 15.89 -8.87 -3.61
CA VAL A 194 16.22 -7.49 -3.20
C VAL A 194 16.36 -7.41 -1.68
N PHE A 195 15.45 -8.02 -0.94
CA PHE A 195 15.51 -8.04 0.52
C PHE A 195 16.72 -8.83 1.03
N ASP A 196 16.99 -10.00 0.46
CA ASP A 196 18.18 -10.80 0.77
C ASP A 196 19.49 -10.03 0.49
N ARG A 197 19.50 -9.16 -0.54
CA ARG A 197 20.63 -8.27 -0.81
C ARG A 197 20.74 -7.12 0.19
N LEU A 198 19.63 -6.61 0.69
CA LEU A 198 19.61 -5.51 1.66
C LEU A 198 19.92 -6.00 3.09
N THR A 199 19.54 -7.23 3.42
CA THR A 199 19.75 -7.84 4.73
C THR A 199 21.01 -8.70 4.81
N ALA A 200 21.58 -9.13 3.67
CA ALA A 200 22.88 -9.75 3.65
C ALA A 200 23.90 -8.77 4.22
N ALA A 201 24.53 -9.12 5.34
CA ALA A 201 25.67 -8.37 5.85
C ALA A 201 26.66 -8.16 4.70
N PRO A 202 27.24 -6.97 4.53
CA PRO A 202 28.13 -6.72 3.43
C PRO A 202 29.26 -7.72 3.48
N ALA A 203 29.29 -8.63 2.48
CA ALA A 203 30.46 -9.44 2.26
C ALA A 203 31.63 -8.46 2.17
N LYS A 204 32.67 -8.67 2.97
CA LYS A 204 33.86 -7.83 2.93
C LYS A 204 34.37 -7.82 1.48
N SER A 205 33.89 -6.84 0.72
CA SER A 205 34.40 -6.54 -0.60
C SER A 205 35.79 -5.97 -0.41
N THR A 206 36.79 -6.69 -0.86
CA THR A 206 38.14 -6.17 -1.03
C THR A 206 38.28 -5.31 -2.31
N ALA A 207 37.15 -4.92 -2.90
CA ALA A 207 37.15 -3.92 -3.96
C ALA A 207 36.93 -2.55 -3.31
N GLU A 208 37.93 -1.72 -3.32
CA GLU A 208 37.86 -0.30 -3.00
C GLU A 208 36.67 0.30 -3.77
N ALA A 209 35.66 0.77 -3.02
CA ALA A 209 34.64 1.62 -3.59
C ALA A 209 35.33 2.83 -4.21
N PRO A 210 34.99 3.24 -5.45
CA PRO A 210 35.52 4.50 -5.97
C PRO A 210 35.14 5.58 -4.95
N ALA A 211 36.16 6.27 -4.45
CA ALA A 211 36.00 7.37 -3.52
C ALA A 211 34.95 8.33 -4.09
N ALA A 212 33.91 8.62 -3.32
CA ALA A 212 33.06 9.75 -3.63
C ALA A 212 33.95 10.97 -3.82
N PRO A 213 33.75 11.80 -4.85
CA PRO A 213 34.56 12.97 -5.05
C PRO A 213 34.42 13.86 -3.81
N SER A 214 35.42 13.77 -2.94
CA SER A 214 35.57 14.63 -1.78
C SER A 214 35.88 16.01 -2.30
N GLY A 215 34.97 16.95 -2.22
CA GLY A 215 35.26 18.34 -2.45
C GLY A 215 34.30 19.14 -3.32
N MET A 216 33.14 18.64 -3.66
CA MET A 216 32.11 19.52 -4.24
C MET A 216 31.36 20.25 -3.13
N ASP A 217 31.33 21.57 -3.20
CA ASP A 217 30.53 22.45 -2.35
C ASP A 217 29.06 22.07 -2.51
N PRO A 218 28.28 21.93 -1.43
CA PRO A 218 26.82 21.70 -1.49
C PRO A 218 26.11 22.69 -2.42
N GLU A 219 26.58 23.92 -2.52
CA GLU A 219 26.07 24.96 -3.41
C GLU A 219 26.32 24.61 -4.91
N GLU A 220 27.49 24.06 -5.24
CA GLU A 220 27.78 23.59 -6.61
C GLU A 220 26.90 22.38 -7.01
N ILE A 221 26.62 21.48 -6.08
CA ILE A 221 25.72 20.35 -6.31
C ILE A 221 24.31 20.87 -6.56
N TYR A 222 23.83 21.80 -5.75
CA TYR A 222 22.51 22.42 -5.89
C TYR A 222 22.34 23.12 -7.24
N GLU A 223 23.28 23.95 -7.63
CA GLU A 223 23.26 24.65 -8.91
C GLU A 223 23.39 23.69 -10.12
N SER A 224 24.09 22.57 -9.97
CA SER A 224 24.18 21.56 -11.03
C SER A 224 22.85 20.82 -11.23
N ILE A 225 22.15 20.50 -10.14
CA ILE A 225 20.81 19.87 -10.17
C ILE A 225 19.79 20.83 -10.77
N LYS A 226 19.80 22.09 -10.33
CA LYS A 226 18.90 23.14 -10.83
C LYS A 226 19.05 23.37 -12.34
N ARG A 227 20.29 23.40 -12.84
CA ARG A 227 20.59 23.52 -14.26
C ARG A 227 20.06 22.32 -15.06
N ARG A 228 20.25 21.10 -14.57
CA ARG A 228 19.79 19.87 -15.22
C ARG A 228 18.26 19.81 -15.29
N LEU A 229 17.56 20.13 -14.20
CA LEU A 229 16.11 20.24 -14.19
C LEU A 229 15.59 21.30 -15.17
N ALA A 230 16.27 22.45 -15.29
CA ALA A 230 15.89 23.47 -16.24
C ALA A 230 16.11 23.05 -17.71
N GLU A 231 17.12 22.22 -17.99
CA GLU A 231 17.35 21.64 -19.32
C GLU A 231 16.29 20.57 -19.65
N ASP A 232 15.94 19.72 -18.72
CA ASP A 232 14.88 18.69 -18.88
C ASP A 232 13.50 19.34 -19.14
N VAL A 233 13.14 20.39 -18.43
CA VAL A 233 11.91 21.17 -18.67
C VAL A 233 11.91 21.81 -20.07
N LYS A 234 13.06 22.34 -20.54
CA LYS A 234 13.16 22.90 -21.89
C LYS A 234 13.08 21.85 -23.00
N SER A 235 13.59 20.64 -22.76
CA SER A 235 13.46 19.55 -23.73
C SER A 235 12.00 19.09 -23.85
N TRP A 236 11.31 18.98 -22.72
CA TRP A 236 9.90 18.59 -22.65
C TRP A 236 8.97 19.59 -23.37
N THR A 237 9.21 20.90 -23.22
CA THR A 237 8.43 21.93 -23.92
C THR A 237 8.72 21.98 -25.44
N ARG A 238 9.85 21.46 -25.91
CA ARG A 238 10.18 21.36 -27.33
C ARG A 238 9.54 20.18 -28.04
N GLU A 239 9.22 19.12 -27.31
CA GLU A 239 8.60 17.91 -27.87
C GLU A 239 7.06 17.94 -27.90
N GLY A 240 6.44 19.11 -27.70
CA GLY A 240 4.98 19.29 -27.89
C GLY A 240 4.13 18.70 -26.76
N GLY A 241 4.68 18.52 -25.57
CA GLY A 241 3.93 18.16 -24.37
C GLY A 241 2.86 19.21 -24.05
N GLU A 242 1.61 18.79 -23.88
CA GLU A 242 0.54 19.65 -23.37
C GLU A 242 0.92 20.22 -22.01
N ALA A 243 0.42 21.43 -21.70
CA ALA A 243 0.83 22.26 -20.57
C ALA A 243 1.06 21.46 -19.28
N CYS A 244 2.24 21.63 -18.66
CA CYS A 244 2.58 21.05 -17.37
C CYS A 244 1.53 21.43 -16.33
N PRO A 245 0.86 20.49 -15.67
CA PRO A 245 -0.26 20.79 -14.75
C PRO A 245 0.18 21.42 -13.43
N VAL A 246 1.46 21.50 -13.18
CA VAL A 246 2.03 22.18 -12.00
C VAL A 246 2.92 23.31 -12.51
N ASP A 247 2.76 24.48 -11.90
CA ASP A 247 3.60 25.63 -12.17
C ASP A 247 5.04 25.40 -11.63
N LEU A 248 5.73 24.42 -12.26
CA LEU A 248 7.08 23.94 -11.89
C LEU A 248 8.08 25.11 -11.91
N MET A 249 7.80 26.14 -12.73
CA MET A 249 8.62 27.36 -12.78
C MET A 249 8.40 28.24 -11.53
N LYS A 250 7.21 28.23 -10.93
CA LYS A 250 7.01 28.90 -9.62
C LYS A 250 7.68 28.16 -8.49
N PHE A 251 7.68 26.81 -8.55
CA PHE A 251 8.36 25.99 -7.55
C PHE A 251 9.88 26.16 -7.62
N LEU A 252 10.47 26.17 -8.83
CA LEU A 252 11.91 26.39 -9.04
C LEU A 252 12.37 27.81 -8.67
N ASN A 253 11.48 28.81 -8.74
CA ASN A 253 11.80 30.18 -8.32
C ASN A 253 11.55 30.44 -6.82
N ALA A 254 10.94 29.47 -6.10
CA ALA A 254 10.67 29.54 -4.66
C ALA A 254 11.69 28.72 -3.82
N LEU A 255 12.56 27.94 -4.47
CA LEU A 255 13.74 27.26 -3.90
C LEU A 255 14.97 28.15 -4.07
#